data_707fbf3f6dd06b11e9f0994434773e83
#
_entry.id   707fbf3f6dd06b11e9f0994434773e83
#
_cell.length_a   1.000
_cell.length_b   1.000
_cell.length_c   1.000
_cell.angle_alpha   90.00
_cell.angle_beta   90.00
_cell.angle_gamma   90.00
#
_symmetry.space_group_name_H-M   'P 1'
#
loop_
_entity.id
_entity.type
_entity.pdbx_description
1 polymer ?
#
loop_
_entity_poly.entity_id
_entity_poly.type
_entity_poly.pdbx_seq_one_letter_code
_entity_poly.pdbx_strand_id
1 'polypeptide(L)'
;MSEVTAKRIISFSPPDISELEIAEVTEALRSGWITTGPRTKELERQIAQFVGTERVVCLNSATACLEMALRLFGIGEGDEVIVPAYTYSASAAVIWHVGAKIVFIDCQPGSVEMDYDAMEAAVNERTKAIIPVDLGGVPCDYTRLFEIVERKKALFRPATDLQRTLGRIAICADAAHAFGASWKGKMIGSIADFTSFSFHAVKNFTTAEGGALTWRTIDGVDNEQLYHQLQLLSLHGQSKDALAKTQLGAWEYDIVGPWYKCNMTDIMAAIGLVQMKRYPALLARRREIIERYDAAFKPLGVQVLNHYTDDHISSGHLYITRVPGMTLEQRNEAIIRMAENGISTNVHYKPLPMMTAYKQLGFDIADYPNAYAYFVNEITLPLHTRLTDEEVDYIIEQFTQIVRNR
;
A
#
# COMPACT_ATOMS: atom_id res chain seq x y z
N MET A 1 -1.99 -21.45 -46.39
CA MET A 1 -1.51 -21.63 -44.99
C MET A 1 -1.78 -20.32 -44.30
N SER A 2 -2.85 -20.21 -43.50
CA SER A 2 -3.12 -19.01 -42.72
C SER A 2 -2.04 -18.92 -41.64
N GLU A 3 -1.24 -17.86 -41.66
CA GLU A 3 -0.39 -17.48 -40.53
C GLU A 3 -1.30 -17.40 -39.29
N VAL A 4 -1.10 -18.31 -38.36
CA VAL A 4 -1.65 -18.20 -37.01
C VAL A 4 -0.86 -17.03 -36.39
N THR A 5 -1.38 -15.82 -36.55
CA THR A 5 -0.86 -14.67 -35.80
C THR A 5 -0.97 -15.00 -34.32
N ALA A 6 0.17 -15.11 -33.64
CA ALA A 6 0.21 -15.38 -32.20
C ALA A 6 -0.70 -14.34 -31.53
N LYS A 7 -1.68 -14.83 -30.76
CA LYS A 7 -2.65 -13.95 -30.05
C LYS A 7 -1.82 -13.03 -29.10
N ARG A 8 -1.93 -11.71 -29.28
CA ARG A 8 -1.29 -10.76 -28.38
C ARG A 8 -1.80 -11.00 -26.96
N ILE A 9 -0.90 -11.05 -25.97
CA ILE A 9 -1.23 -11.20 -24.55
C ILE A 9 -0.56 -10.08 -23.79
N ILE A 10 -1.35 -9.17 -23.24
CA ILE A 10 -0.91 -8.07 -22.38
C ILE A 10 -1.29 -8.43 -20.95
N SER A 11 -0.29 -8.70 -20.12
CA SER A 11 -0.45 -9.03 -18.71
C SER A 11 -0.87 -7.80 -17.92
N PHE A 12 -1.56 -8.00 -16.79
CA PHE A 12 -2.07 -6.92 -15.97
C PHE A 12 -0.96 -6.12 -15.27
N SER A 13 -0.08 -6.79 -14.54
CA SER A 13 0.99 -6.14 -13.75
C SER A 13 2.15 -7.11 -13.46
N PRO A 14 2.92 -7.52 -14.48
CA PRO A 14 4.10 -8.35 -14.27
C PRO A 14 5.21 -7.55 -13.59
N PRO A 15 6.04 -8.18 -12.73
CA PRO A 15 7.19 -7.51 -12.14
C PRO A 15 8.22 -7.12 -13.21
N ASP A 16 8.88 -5.98 -13.02
CA ASP A 16 9.98 -5.53 -13.87
C ASP A 16 11.30 -5.93 -13.22
N ILE A 17 11.79 -7.11 -13.60
CA ILE A 17 13.05 -7.69 -13.15
C ILE A 17 14.04 -7.71 -14.31
N SER A 18 15.27 -7.28 -14.07
CA SER A 18 16.38 -7.25 -15.01
C SER A 18 17.50 -8.20 -14.58
N GLU A 19 18.52 -8.35 -15.44
CA GLU A 19 19.73 -9.10 -15.12
C GLU A 19 20.48 -8.53 -13.91
N LEU A 20 20.26 -7.27 -13.55
CA LEU A 20 20.88 -6.66 -12.38
C LEU A 20 20.32 -7.23 -11.07
N GLU A 21 19.00 -7.40 -10.96
CA GLU A 21 18.37 -8.05 -9.81
C GLU A 21 18.80 -9.51 -9.70
N ILE A 22 18.89 -10.23 -10.83
CA ILE A 22 19.35 -11.63 -10.88
C ILE A 22 20.79 -11.73 -10.38
N ALA A 23 21.66 -10.83 -10.83
CA ALA A 23 23.06 -10.80 -10.40
C ALA A 23 23.18 -10.54 -8.89
N GLU A 24 22.46 -9.54 -8.34
CA GLU A 24 22.54 -9.20 -6.92
C GLU A 24 22.00 -10.32 -6.01
N VAL A 25 20.91 -10.97 -6.41
CA VAL A 25 20.39 -12.17 -5.70
C VAL A 25 21.41 -13.31 -5.75
N THR A 26 22.07 -13.52 -6.89
CA THR A 26 23.14 -14.53 -7.03
C THR A 26 24.28 -14.23 -6.06
N GLU A 27 24.70 -12.99 -5.94
CA GLU A 27 25.74 -12.56 -4.99
C GLU A 27 25.29 -12.72 -3.53
N ALA A 28 24.03 -12.44 -3.21
CA ALA A 28 23.47 -12.70 -1.88
C ALA A 28 23.58 -14.18 -1.52
N LEU A 29 23.21 -15.07 -2.44
CA LEU A 29 23.32 -16.53 -2.26
C LEU A 29 24.78 -16.98 -2.10
N ARG A 30 25.69 -16.48 -2.94
CA ARG A 30 27.14 -16.82 -2.88
C ARG A 30 27.80 -16.35 -1.60
N SER A 31 27.37 -15.21 -1.05
CA SER A 31 27.91 -14.70 0.21
C SER A 31 27.59 -15.59 1.42
N GLY A 32 26.63 -16.51 1.28
CA GLY A 32 26.11 -17.34 2.37
C GLY A 32 25.23 -16.57 3.37
N TRP A 33 25.07 -15.24 3.20
CA TRP A 33 24.20 -14.43 4.05
C TRP A 33 22.83 -14.27 3.38
N ILE A 34 21.85 -15.10 3.78
CA ILE A 34 20.54 -15.19 3.13
C ILE A 34 19.37 -14.82 4.03
N THR A 35 19.56 -14.69 5.35
CA THR A 35 18.58 -14.15 6.31
C THR A 35 18.76 -12.64 6.47
N THR A 36 18.06 -12.00 7.43
CA THR A 36 18.27 -10.56 7.72
C THR A 36 19.73 -10.26 7.99
N GLY A 37 20.31 -9.34 7.26
CA GLY A 37 21.73 -9.02 7.35
C GLY A 37 22.11 -7.69 6.70
N PRO A 38 23.33 -7.58 6.15
CA PRO A 38 23.83 -6.31 5.61
C PRO A 38 23.00 -5.70 4.51
N ARG A 39 22.40 -6.51 3.61
CA ARG A 39 21.58 -6.02 2.51
C ARG A 39 20.25 -5.43 3.02
N THR A 40 19.63 -6.09 3.99
CA THR A 40 18.39 -5.56 4.61
C THR A 40 18.68 -4.22 5.28
N LYS A 41 19.78 -4.10 6.03
CA LYS A 41 20.17 -2.83 6.70
C LYS A 41 20.47 -1.71 5.68
N GLU A 42 21.10 -2.05 4.58
CA GLU A 42 21.38 -1.08 3.52
C GLU A 42 20.10 -0.64 2.81
N LEU A 43 19.15 -1.58 2.55
CA LEU A 43 17.86 -1.25 1.97
C LEU A 43 17.05 -0.33 2.91
N GLU A 44 17.00 -0.62 4.21
CA GLU A 44 16.38 0.24 5.23
C GLU A 44 16.95 1.67 5.16
N ARG A 45 18.28 1.80 5.08
CA ARG A 45 18.97 3.09 4.98
C ARG A 45 18.60 3.85 3.70
N GLN A 46 18.57 3.15 2.54
CA GLN A 46 18.22 3.78 1.25
C GLN A 46 16.75 4.20 1.22
N ILE A 47 15.83 3.38 1.75
CA ILE A 47 14.42 3.75 1.85
C ILE A 47 14.25 4.96 2.78
N ALA A 48 14.91 4.99 3.95
CA ALA A 48 14.87 6.12 4.87
C ALA A 48 15.31 7.43 4.18
N GLN A 49 16.41 7.38 3.44
CA GLN A 49 16.90 8.51 2.66
C GLN A 49 15.90 8.93 1.56
N PHE A 50 15.29 7.97 0.87
CA PHE A 50 14.36 8.22 -0.23
C PHE A 50 13.05 8.87 0.24
N VAL A 51 12.48 8.41 1.35
CA VAL A 51 11.23 8.95 1.89
C VAL A 51 11.42 10.11 2.88
N GLY A 52 12.65 10.36 3.33
CA GLY A 52 12.97 11.47 4.23
C GLY A 52 12.62 11.19 5.70
N THR A 53 12.84 9.95 6.17
CA THR A 53 12.68 9.56 7.59
C THR A 53 14.04 9.19 8.19
N GLU A 54 14.12 9.20 9.53
CA GLU A 54 15.37 8.82 10.21
C GLU A 54 15.63 7.33 10.19
N ARG A 55 14.55 6.53 10.33
CA ARG A 55 14.60 5.07 10.42
C ARG A 55 13.49 4.41 9.63
N VAL A 56 13.75 3.17 9.22
CA VAL A 56 12.85 2.27 8.51
C VAL A 56 13.10 0.85 9.02
N VAL A 57 12.06 0.06 9.13
CA VAL A 57 12.16 -1.39 9.35
C VAL A 57 11.57 -2.11 8.14
N CYS A 58 12.37 -2.97 7.50
CA CYS A 58 11.91 -3.85 6.43
C CYS A 58 11.39 -5.18 6.98
N LEU A 59 10.17 -5.53 6.59
CA LEU A 59 9.48 -6.75 7.00
C LEU A 59 9.09 -7.57 5.76
N ASN A 60 8.48 -8.75 6.00
CA ASN A 60 8.11 -9.66 4.93
C ASN A 60 6.85 -9.26 4.14
N SER A 61 6.11 -8.25 4.59
CA SER A 61 4.91 -7.73 3.89
C SER A 61 4.44 -6.39 4.45
N ALA A 62 3.66 -5.63 3.68
CA ALA A 62 2.94 -4.46 4.18
C ALA A 62 1.96 -4.81 5.29
N THR A 63 1.30 -5.95 5.20
CA THR A 63 0.39 -6.44 6.24
C THR A 63 1.11 -6.56 7.58
N ALA A 64 2.30 -7.18 7.60
CA ALA A 64 3.12 -7.26 8.81
C ALA A 64 3.55 -5.86 9.29
N CYS A 65 3.92 -4.95 8.38
CA CYS A 65 4.29 -3.58 8.73
C CYS A 65 3.14 -2.86 9.44
N LEU A 66 1.95 -2.91 8.87
CA LEU A 66 0.77 -2.24 9.43
C LEU A 66 0.35 -2.87 10.78
N GLU A 67 0.36 -4.21 10.87
CA GLU A 67 0.06 -4.92 12.11
C GLU A 67 1.07 -4.57 13.22
N MET A 68 2.38 -4.54 12.90
CA MET A 68 3.41 -4.17 13.88
C MET A 68 3.28 -2.72 14.32
N ALA A 69 2.85 -1.80 13.46
CA ALA A 69 2.54 -0.43 13.87
C ALA A 69 1.39 -0.37 14.89
N LEU A 70 0.30 -1.09 14.65
CA LEU A 70 -0.83 -1.14 15.60
C LEU A 70 -0.42 -1.77 16.93
N ARG A 71 0.37 -2.86 16.92
CA ARG A 71 0.88 -3.51 18.13
C ARG A 71 1.86 -2.62 18.91
N LEU A 72 2.78 -1.95 18.19
CA LEU A 72 3.71 -1.01 18.81
C LEU A 72 2.97 0.15 19.49
N PHE A 73 1.90 0.63 18.87
CA PHE A 73 1.04 1.68 19.46
C PHE A 73 0.18 1.14 20.61
N GLY A 74 0.12 -0.19 20.81
CA GLY A 74 -0.59 -0.85 21.89
C GLY A 74 -2.11 -0.93 21.68
N ILE A 75 -2.53 -1.09 20.43
CA ILE A 75 -3.94 -1.28 20.07
C ILE A 75 -4.33 -2.74 20.29
N GLY A 76 -5.51 -2.96 20.89
CA GLY A 76 -6.00 -4.29 21.22
C GLY A 76 -7.48 -4.35 21.52
N GLU A 77 -7.88 -5.34 22.32
CA GLU A 77 -9.28 -5.57 22.73
C GLU A 77 -9.88 -4.34 23.42
N GLY A 78 -11.09 -3.96 23.00
CA GLY A 78 -11.81 -2.77 23.47
C GLY A 78 -11.52 -1.50 22.68
N ASP A 79 -10.46 -1.46 21.88
CA ASP A 79 -10.12 -0.34 21.00
C ASP A 79 -10.87 -0.41 19.67
N GLU A 80 -11.01 0.72 19.01
CA GLU A 80 -11.58 0.84 17.67
C GLU A 80 -10.55 1.47 16.70
N VAL A 81 -10.50 0.95 15.47
CA VAL A 81 -9.67 1.50 14.40
C VAL A 81 -10.55 1.77 13.18
N ILE A 82 -10.46 3.00 12.68
CA ILE A 82 -11.21 3.45 11.50
C ILE A 82 -10.44 3.12 10.23
N VAL A 83 -11.16 2.60 9.21
CA VAL A 83 -10.58 2.18 7.92
C VAL A 83 -11.63 2.34 6.82
N PRO A 84 -11.26 2.65 5.54
CA PRO A 84 -12.24 2.71 4.46
C PRO A 84 -12.84 1.33 4.14
N ALA A 85 -14.12 1.28 3.77
CA ALA A 85 -14.80 0.07 3.30
C ALA A 85 -14.31 -0.36 1.90
N TYR A 86 -13.79 0.58 1.12
CA TYR A 86 -13.26 0.37 -0.23
C TYR A 86 -11.72 0.27 -0.19
N THR A 87 -11.22 -0.91 0.12
CA THR A 87 -9.78 -1.20 0.20
C THR A 87 -9.52 -2.69 0.03
N TYR A 88 -8.24 -3.07 0.01
CA TYR A 88 -7.82 -4.45 0.11
C TYR A 88 -7.94 -4.96 1.56
N SER A 89 -8.17 -6.27 1.71
CA SER A 89 -8.42 -6.89 3.01
C SER A 89 -7.33 -6.63 4.05
N ALA A 90 -6.07 -6.47 3.66
CA ALA A 90 -4.95 -6.26 4.59
C ALA A 90 -5.17 -5.07 5.53
N SER A 91 -5.71 -3.94 5.01
CA SER A 91 -5.95 -2.73 5.82
C SER A 91 -6.91 -2.97 6.99
N ALA A 92 -7.92 -3.84 6.81
CA ALA A 92 -8.90 -4.16 7.85
C ALA A 92 -8.54 -5.43 8.64
N ALA A 93 -7.90 -6.42 8.01
CA ALA A 93 -7.54 -7.67 8.67
C ALA A 93 -6.57 -7.46 9.84
N VAL A 94 -5.63 -6.52 9.74
CA VAL A 94 -4.68 -6.22 10.82
C VAL A 94 -5.37 -5.68 12.07
N ILE A 95 -6.51 -5.00 11.92
CA ILE A 95 -7.33 -4.52 13.05
C ILE A 95 -7.91 -5.73 13.80
N TRP A 96 -8.41 -6.72 13.05
CA TRP A 96 -8.89 -7.98 13.61
C TRP A 96 -7.77 -8.78 14.29
N HIS A 97 -6.58 -8.83 13.66
CA HIS A 97 -5.44 -9.56 14.21
C HIS A 97 -4.97 -9.02 15.56
N VAL A 98 -5.08 -7.73 15.80
CA VAL A 98 -4.72 -7.13 17.10
C VAL A 98 -5.85 -7.21 18.14
N GLY A 99 -7.04 -7.72 17.75
CA GLY A 99 -8.21 -7.85 18.63
C GLY A 99 -9.04 -6.57 18.75
N ALA A 100 -8.77 -5.54 17.95
CA ALA A 100 -9.53 -4.31 17.93
C ALA A 100 -10.78 -4.42 17.04
N LYS A 101 -11.74 -3.53 17.24
CA LYS A 101 -12.95 -3.45 16.44
C LYS A 101 -12.70 -2.65 15.16
N ILE A 102 -13.09 -3.22 14.02
CA ILE A 102 -13.09 -2.55 12.72
C ILE A 102 -14.25 -1.54 12.67
N VAL A 103 -13.95 -0.30 12.29
CA VAL A 103 -14.95 0.73 12.00
C VAL A 103 -14.79 1.14 10.54
N PHE A 104 -15.63 0.57 9.66
CA PHE A 104 -15.63 0.95 8.25
C PHE A 104 -16.28 2.29 8.02
N ILE A 105 -15.66 3.09 7.13
CA ILE A 105 -16.21 4.34 6.62
C ILE A 105 -16.42 4.20 5.11
N ASP A 106 -17.54 4.70 4.61
CA ASP A 106 -17.82 4.75 3.17
C ASP A 106 -16.87 5.70 2.44
N CYS A 107 -16.86 5.63 1.13
CA CYS A 107 -16.13 6.57 0.28
C CYS A 107 -16.88 7.90 0.14
N GLN A 108 -16.16 8.94 -0.24
CA GLN A 108 -16.76 10.15 -0.78
C GLN A 108 -17.54 9.82 -2.08
N PRO A 109 -18.63 10.52 -2.39
CA PRO A 109 -19.36 10.30 -3.63
C PRO A 109 -18.45 10.40 -4.87
N GLY A 110 -18.41 9.34 -5.66
CA GLY A 110 -17.61 9.29 -6.90
C GLY A 110 -16.10 9.16 -6.72
N SER A 111 -15.62 8.89 -5.50
CA SER A 111 -14.21 8.71 -5.16
C SER A 111 -13.95 7.35 -4.52
N VAL A 112 -12.69 6.92 -4.51
CA VAL A 112 -12.20 5.79 -3.70
C VAL A 112 -11.75 6.25 -2.31
N GLU A 113 -11.62 7.53 -2.12
CA GLU A 113 -11.14 8.14 -0.89
C GLU A 113 -12.21 8.08 0.20
N MET A 114 -11.81 7.83 1.43
CA MET A 114 -12.69 7.75 2.58
C MET A 114 -13.45 9.07 2.79
N ASP A 115 -14.72 9.01 3.19
CA ASP A 115 -15.50 10.19 3.58
C ASP A 115 -14.97 10.73 4.91
N TYR A 116 -14.30 11.86 4.87
CA TYR A 116 -13.68 12.49 6.04
C TYR A 116 -14.69 13.02 7.06
N ASP A 117 -15.87 13.47 6.63
CA ASP A 117 -16.91 13.96 7.54
C ASP A 117 -17.54 12.78 8.28
N ALA A 118 -17.82 11.68 7.58
CA ALA A 118 -18.28 10.45 8.20
C ALA A 118 -17.21 9.85 9.13
N MET A 119 -15.93 9.90 8.74
CA MET A 119 -14.81 9.49 9.57
C MET A 119 -14.73 10.32 10.85
N GLU A 120 -14.82 11.65 10.76
CA GLU A 120 -14.80 12.53 11.92
C GLU A 120 -15.98 12.26 12.87
N ALA A 121 -17.16 12.00 12.32
CA ALA A 121 -18.35 11.66 13.11
C ALA A 121 -18.24 10.31 13.83
N ALA A 122 -17.51 9.35 13.26
CA ALA A 122 -17.29 8.02 13.84
C ALA A 122 -16.29 8.01 15.00
N VAL A 123 -15.46 9.06 15.14
CA VAL A 123 -14.45 9.15 16.21
C VAL A 123 -15.11 9.21 17.58
N ASN A 124 -14.68 8.33 18.49
CA ASN A 124 -15.13 8.25 19.88
C ASN A 124 -13.97 7.92 20.83
N GLU A 125 -14.24 7.72 22.13
CA GLU A 125 -13.22 7.47 23.16
C GLU A 125 -12.43 6.16 22.98
N ARG A 126 -12.98 5.19 22.22
CA ARG A 126 -12.29 3.94 21.91
C ARG A 126 -11.42 4.03 20.66
N THR A 127 -11.58 5.07 19.85
CA THR A 127 -10.80 5.23 18.61
C THR A 127 -9.33 5.50 18.93
N LYS A 128 -8.45 4.59 18.50
CA LYS A 128 -7.00 4.68 18.73
C LYS A 128 -6.20 5.02 17.48
N ALA A 129 -6.65 4.56 16.32
CA ALA A 129 -6.00 4.83 15.06
C ALA A 129 -7.01 5.00 13.91
N ILE A 130 -6.54 5.67 12.87
CA ILE A 130 -7.16 5.73 11.54
C ILE A 130 -6.18 5.14 10.56
N ILE A 131 -6.65 4.26 9.68
CA ILE A 131 -5.88 3.68 8.57
C ILE A 131 -6.38 4.30 7.26
N PRO A 132 -5.86 5.46 6.83
CA PRO A 132 -6.12 5.95 5.48
C PRO A 132 -5.39 5.04 4.47
N VAL A 133 -5.94 4.93 3.25
CA VAL A 133 -5.37 4.08 2.19
C VAL A 133 -5.06 4.93 0.97
N ASP A 134 -3.79 5.03 0.60
CA ASP A 134 -3.31 5.74 -0.58
C ASP A 134 -3.55 4.91 -1.86
N LEU A 135 -4.83 4.70 -2.17
CA LEU A 135 -5.28 3.76 -3.19
C LEU A 135 -4.85 4.18 -4.61
N GLY A 136 -4.37 3.22 -5.41
CA GLY A 136 -3.87 3.47 -6.76
C GLY A 136 -2.55 4.25 -6.80
N GLY A 137 -2.00 4.60 -5.65
CA GLY A 137 -0.79 5.41 -5.50
C GLY A 137 -1.09 6.91 -5.35
N VAL A 138 -2.36 7.28 -5.26
CA VAL A 138 -2.80 8.66 -5.00
C VAL A 138 -2.87 8.89 -3.50
N PRO A 139 -2.12 9.86 -2.95
CA PRO A 139 -2.17 10.18 -1.52
C PRO A 139 -3.55 10.67 -1.06
N CYS A 140 -3.94 10.25 0.15
CA CYS A 140 -5.07 10.82 0.88
C CYS A 140 -4.82 12.30 1.23
N ASP A 141 -5.88 13.06 1.57
CA ASP A 141 -5.74 14.41 2.12
C ASP A 141 -5.20 14.35 3.56
N TYR A 142 -3.87 14.28 3.69
CA TYR A 142 -3.20 14.25 4.98
C TYR A 142 -3.41 15.54 5.78
N THR A 143 -3.64 16.68 5.15
CA THR A 143 -3.95 17.93 5.84
C THR A 143 -5.25 17.78 6.62
N ARG A 144 -6.31 17.33 5.95
CA ARG A 144 -7.61 17.10 6.56
C ARG A 144 -7.59 16.01 7.64
N LEU A 145 -6.86 14.92 7.39
CA LEU A 145 -6.66 13.86 8.38
C LEU A 145 -6.06 14.40 9.69
N PHE A 146 -4.97 15.17 9.61
CA PHE A 146 -4.34 15.74 10.81
C PHE A 146 -5.21 16.76 11.50
N GLU A 147 -5.93 17.60 10.77
CA GLU A 147 -6.89 18.55 11.35
C GLU A 147 -7.99 17.84 12.15
N ILE A 148 -8.53 16.73 11.64
CA ILE A 148 -9.57 15.95 12.31
C ILE A 148 -9.04 15.33 13.59
N VAL A 149 -7.88 14.63 13.56
CA VAL A 149 -7.36 13.99 14.76
C VAL A 149 -6.96 15.00 15.83
N GLU A 150 -6.56 16.21 15.43
CA GLU A 150 -6.27 17.32 16.38
C GLU A 150 -7.55 17.87 17.00
N ARG A 151 -8.61 18.11 16.21
CA ARG A 151 -9.92 18.54 16.74
C ARG A 151 -10.53 17.53 17.71
N LYS A 152 -10.30 16.23 17.46
CA LYS A 152 -10.87 15.11 18.25
C LYS A 152 -9.97 14.65 19.40
N LYS A 153 -8.80 15.25 19.62
CA LYS A 153 -7.83 14.79 20.64
C LYS A 153 -8.39 14.75 22.06
N ALA A 154 -9.38 15.60 22.39
CA ALA A 154 -10.03 15.59 23.70
C ALA A 154 -10.79 14.27 24.00
N LEU A 155 -11.18 13.52 22.97
CA LEU A 155 -11.81 12.20 23.10
C LEU A 155 -10.78 11.06 23.29
N PHE A 156 -9.52 11.31 22.99
CA PHE A 156 -8.49 10.28 23.03
C PHE A 156 -8.19 9.84 24.47
N ARG A 157 -8.17 8.53 24.71
CA ARG A 157 -7.89 7.91 26.01
C ARG A 157 -6.64 7.05 25.89
N PRO A 158 -5.44 7.61 26.20
CA PRO A 158 -4.18 6.88 26.04
C PRO A 158 -4.04 5.75 27.07
N ALA A 159 -3.61 4.57 26.60
CA ALA A 159 -3.34 3.39 27.43
C ALA A 159 -1.83 3.11 27.61
N THR A 160 -1.01 3.48 26.62
CA THR A 160 0.45 3.23 26.62
C THR A 160 1.26 4.52 26.68
N ASP A 161 2.58 4.41 26.95
CA ASP A 161 3.46 5.58 26.96
C ASP A 161 3.57 6.24 25.59
N LEU A 162 3.65 5.44 24.51
CA LEU A 162 3.67 5.96 23.15
C LEU A 162 2.37 6.70 22.81
N GLN A 163 1.22 6.18 23.23
CA GLN A 163 -0.07 6.86 23.08
C GLN A 163 -0.12 8.17 23.88
N ARG A 164 0.43 8.19 25.11
CA ARG A 164 0.51 9.41 25.94
C ARG A 164 1.40 10.47 25.29
N THR A 165 2.53 10.05 24.75
CA THR A 165 3.47 10.95 24.08
C THR A 165 2.87 11.53 22.80
N LEU A 166 2.21 10.72 21.97
CA LEU A 166 1.52 11.20 20.76
C LEU A 166 0.33 12.11 21.11
N GLY A 167 -0.40 11.82 22.19
CA GLY A 167 -1.48 12.64 22.75
C GLY A 167 -2.78 12.71 21.92
N ARG A 168 -2.91 11.90 20.87
CA ARG A 168 -4.07 11.86 19.96
C ARG A 168 -4.17 10.52 19.23
N ILE A 169 -5.25 10.36 18.47
CA ILE A 169 -5.45 9.24 17.54
C ILE A 169 -4.28 9.17 16.54
N ALA A 170 -3.72 7.99 16.34
CA ALA A 170 -2.64 7.78 15.39
C ALA A 170 -3.15 7.70 13.95
N ILE A 171 -2.38 8.21 13.00
CA ILE A 171 -2.57 7.99 11.56
C ILE A 171 -1.58 6.92 11.13
N CYS A 172 -2.11 5.71 10.82
CA CYS A 172 -1.34 4.56 10.36
C CYS A 172 -1.64 4.32 8.88
N ALA A 173 -0.92 4.98 7.97
CA ALA A 173 -1.21 4.95 6.55
C ALA A 173 -0.91 3.59 5.92
N ASP A 174 -1.90 3.01 5.23
CA ASP A 174 -1.69 1.94 4.27
C ASP A 174 -1.29 2.55 2.92
N ALA A 175 -0.01 2.71 2.73
CA ALA A 175 0.62 3.25 1.53
C ALA A 175 1.16 2.13 0.62
N ALA A 176 0.53 0.93 0.65
CA ALA A 176 0.94 -0.23 -0.15
C ALA A 176 1.04 0.08 -1.66
N HIS A 177 0.38 1.13 -2.12
CA HIS A 177 0.41 1.61 -3.50
C HIS A 177 1.24 2.88 -3.69
N ALA A 178 1.70 3.54 -2.63
CA ALA A 178 2.17 4.93 -2.70
C ALA A 178 3.68 5.12 -2.46
N PHE A 179 4.49 4.06 -2.55
CA PHE A 179 5.95 4.23 -2.52
C PHE A 179 6.38 5.12 -3.69
N GLY A 180 7.05 6.24 -3.41
CA GLY A 180 7.43 7.26 -4.40
C GLY A 180 6.40 8.36 -4.65
N ALA A 181 5.22 8.31 -4.00
CA ALA A 181 4.26 9.41 -4.03
C ALA A 181 4.64 10.53 -3.06
N SER A 182 4.07 11.72 -3.27
CA SER A 182 4.27 12.88 -2.38
C SER A 182 2.98 13.69 -2.19
N TRP A 183 2.86 14.32 -1.01
CA TRP A 183 1.80 15.25 -0.63
C TRP A 183 2.42 16.57 -0.20
N LYS A 184 2.02 17.68 -0.84
CA LYS A 184 2.55 19.04 -0.58
C LYS A 184 4.08 19.08 -0.49
N GLY A 185 4.73 18.41 -1.45
CA GLY A 185 6.19 18.35 -1.58
C GLY A 185 6.92 17.45 -0.58
N LYS A 186 6.20 16.74 0.30
CA LYS A 186 6.78 15.76 1.23
C LYS A 186 6.49 14.35 0.73
N MET A 187 7.48 13.46 0.80
CA MET A 187 7.30 12.07 0.41
C MET A 187 6.36 11.34 1.35
N ILE A 188 5.47 10.51 0.77
CA ILE A 188 4.72 9.53 1.56
C ILE A 188 5.73 8.62 2.26
N GLY A 189 5.49 8.34 3.54
CA GLY A 189 6.44 7.67 4.43
C GLY A 189 6.97 8.60 5.53
N SER A 190 7.02 9.92 5.28
CA SER A 190 7.46 10.93 6.26
C SER A 190 6.32 11.78 6.84
N ILE A 191 5.07 11.53 6.45
CA ILE A 191 3.92 12.40 6.80
C ILE A 191 3.08 11.80 7.92
N ALA A 192 2.54 10.59 7.73
CA ALA A 192 1.74 9.90 8.73
C ALA A 192 2.57 9.50 9.96
N ASP A 193 1.91 9.23 11.08
CA ASP A 193 2.61 8.77 12.28
C ASP A 193 3.34 7.46 12.00
N PHE A 194 2.66 6.52 11.29
CA PHE A 194 3.25 5.30 10.75
C PHE A 194 2.79 5.11 9.30
N THR A 195 3.68 4.63 8.44
CA THR A 195 3.37 4.36 7.03
C THR A 195 3.87 2.96 6.65
N SER A 196 2.98 2.15 6.09
CA SER A 196 3.25 0.80 5.62
C SER A 196 3.32 0.77 4.10
N PHE A 197 4.46 0.33 3.54
CA PHE A 197 4.66 0.11 2.10
C PHE A 197 4.67 -1.36 1.76
N SER A 198 4.16 -1.72 0.58
CA SER A 198 4.20 -3.07 0.03
C SER A 198 5.24 -3.18 -1.07
N PHE A 199 6.02 -4.25 -1.01
CA PHE A 199 6.99 -4.63 -2.04
C PHE A 199 6.65 -6.00 -2.65
N HIS A 200 5.36 -6.36 -2.61
CA HIS A 200 4.86 -7.55 -3.30
C HIS A 200 5.12 -7.49 -4.81
N ALA A 201 5.19 -8.64 -5.48
CA ALA A 201 5.58 -8.78 -6.89
C ALA A 201 4.83 -7.88 -7.88
N VAL A 202 3.56 -7.54 -7.61
CA VAL A 202 2.73 -6.69 -8.49
C VAL A 202 2.92 -5.18 -8.24
N LYS A 203 3.72 -4.78 -7.24
CA LYS A 203 3.91 -3.37 -6.90
C LYS A 203 4.94 -2.69 -7.81
N ASN A 204 4.92 -1.36 -7.80
CA ASN A 204 5.86 -0.55 -8.61
C ASN A 204 7.31 -0.81 -8.27
N PHE A 205 7.57 -1.03 -6.99
CA PHE A 205 8.83 -1.45 -6.39
C PHE A 205 8.62 -2.81 -5.77
N THR A 206 9.49 -3.78 -6.06
CA THR A 206 9.29 -5.13 -5.57
C THR A 206 10.53 -5.74 -4.94
N THR A 207 10.30 -6.61 -3.95
CA THR A 207 11.28 -7.55 -3.39
C THR A 207 10.77 -9.00 -3.49
N ALA A 208 9.89 -9.29 -4.46
CA ALA A 208 9.05 -10.48 -4.61
C ALA A 208 7.93 -10.50 -3.55
N GLU A 209 8.24 -10.71 -2.31
CA GLU A 209 7.46 -10.42 -1.13
C GLU A 209 8.24 -9.42 -0.27
N GLY A 210 7.55 -8.55 0.47
CA GLY A 210 8.19 -7.59 1.36
C GLY A 210 7.33 -6.39 1.66
N GLY A 211 7.82 -5.58 2.59
CA GLY A 211 7.27 -4.29 2.95
C GLY A 211 8.25 -3.50 3.78
N ALA A 212 7.94 -2.22 3.97
CA ALA A 212 8.68 -1.35 4.87
C ALA A 212 7.72 -0.57 5.76
N LEU A 213 8.03 -0.48 7.03
CA LEU A 213 7.38 0.40 7.99
C LEU A 213 8.28 1.62 8.21
N THR A 214 7.73 2.79 7.94
CA THR A 214 8.35 4.09 8.21
C THR A 214 7.50 4.87 9.22
N TRP A 215 8.09 5.87 9.84
CA TRP A 215 7.38 6.78 10.75
C TRP A 215 7.99 8.16 10.70
N ARG A 216 7.18 9.17 10.92
CA ARG A 216 7.68 10.52 11.10
C ARG A 216 8.35 10.68 12.47
N THR A 217 9.21 11.66 12.64
CA THR A 217 9.71 12.04 13.97
C THR A 217 8.55 12.49 14.85
N ILE A 218 8.41 11.87 16.03
CA ILE A 218 7.40 12.18 17.03
C ILE A 218 8.14 12.80 18.23
N ASP A 219 7.79 14.01 18.61
CA ASP A 219 8.41 14.72 19.72
C ASP A 219 8.34 13.89 21.02
N GLY A 220 9.48 13.71 21.67
CA GLY A 220 9.58 12.92 22.89
C GLY A 220 9.70 11.39 22.68
N VAL A 221 9.78 10.93 21.44
CA VAL A 221 10.01 9.51 21.10
C VAL A 221 11.41 9.34 20.54
N ASP A 222 12.17 8.39 21.10
CA ASP A 222 13.48 7.99 20.58
C ASP A 222 13.31 7.03 19.39
N ASN A 223 13.73 7.46 18.20
CA ASN A 223 13.64 6.70 16.95
C ASN A 223 14.48 5.41 16.98
N GLU A 224 15.60 5.39 17.69
CA GLU A 224 16.42 4.18 17.85
C GLU A 224 15.71 3.15 18.75
N GLN A 225 15.06 3.61 19.80
CA GLN A 225 14.27 2.74 20.67
C GLN A 225 13.05 2.17 19.92
N LEU A 226 12.35 2.99 19.11
CA LEU A 226 11.24 2.54 18.25
C LEU A 226 11.71 1.49 17.26
N TYR A 227 12.81 1.73 16.57
CA TYR A 227 13.43 0.80 15.64
C TYR A 227 13.77 -0.52 16.33
N HIS A 228 14.42 -0.47 17.50
CA HIS A 228 14.75 -1.67 18.27
C HIS A 228 13.50 -2.47 18.69
N GLN A 229 12.45 -1.79 19.16
CA GLN A 229 11.18 -2.46 19.52
C GLN A 229 10.53 -3.16 18.32
N LEU A 230 10.54 -2.54 17.14
CA LEU A 230 10.04 -3.16 15.91
C LEU A 230 10.87 -4.37 15.48
N GLN A 231 12.19 -4.32 15.67
CA GLN A 231 13.06 -5.48 15.44
C GLN A 231 12.74 -6.62 16.39
N LEU A 232 12.56 -6.34 17.68
CA LEU A 232 12.15 -7.33 18.68
C LEU A 232 10.79 -7.95 18.32
N LEU A 233 9.78 -7.13 17.97
CA LEU A 233 8.46 -7.59 17.59
C LEU A 233 8.51 -8.51 16.36
N SER A 234 9.36 -8.19 15.38
CA SER A 234 9.46 -8.94 14.11
C SER A 234 10.37 -10.16 14.14
N LEU A 235 11.10 -10.38 15.23
CA LEU A 235 12.11 -11.45 15.38
C LEU A 235 11.99 -12.20 16.71
N HIS A 236 10.80 -12.69 17.06
CA HIS A 236 10.53 -13.49 18.28
C HIS A 236 10.90 -12.82 19.61
N GLY A 237 11.06 -11.51 19.66
CA GLY A 237 11.59 -10.83 20.86
C GLY A 237 13.07 -11.09 21.15
N GLN A 238 13.83 -11.54 20.15
CA GLN A 238 15.23 -11.88 20.29
C GLN A 238 16.09 -10.62 20.41
N SER A 239 16.82 -10.48 21.53
CA SER A 239 17.61 -9.28 21.86
C SER A 239 18.83 -9.04 20.95
N LYS A 240 19.26 -10.06 20.19
CA LYS A 240 20.34 -9.96 19.19
C LYS A 240 19.89 -10.62 17.89
N ASP A 241 19.99 -9.90 16.78
CA ASP A 241 19.77 -10.47 15.45
C ASP A 241 20.95 -11.36 15.00
N ALA A 242 20.83 -12.00 13.83
CA ALA A 242 21.87 -12.88 13.31
C ALA A 242 23.22 -12.13 13.08
N LEU A 243 23.17 -10.86 12.68
CA LEU A 243 24.35 -10.03 12.43
C LEU A 243 25.09 -9.72 13.73
N ALA A 244 24.36 -9.34 14.79
CA ALA A 244 24.96 -9.07 16.11
C ALA A 244 25.61 -10.33 16.73
N LYS A 245 25.09 -11.54 16.43
CA LYS A 245 25.64 -12.80 16.92
C LYS A 245 26.97 -13.22 16.26
N THR A 246 27.39 -12.58 15.19
CA THR A 246 28.70 -12.88 14.54
C THR A 246 29.90 -12.32 15.32
N GLN A 247 29.67 -11.44 16.28
CA GLN A 247 30.75 -10.90 17.13
C GLN A 247 31.30 -11.97 18.07
N LEU A 248 32.59 -11.96 18.29
CA LEU A 248 33.25 -12.92 19.18
C LEU A 248 32.62 -12.89 20.60
N GLY A 249 32.17 -14.05 21.07
CA GLY A 249 31.55 -14.19 22.39
C GLY A 249 30.09 -13.76 22.47
N ALA A 250 29.45 -13.40 21.34
CA ALA A 250 28.09 -12.89 21.30
C ALA A 250 26.99 -13.97 21.18
N TRP A 251 27.28 -15.23 21.62
CA TRP A 251 26.32 -16.34 21.55
C TRP A 251 25.12 -16.16 22.47
N GLU A 252 25.29 -15.47 23.60
CA GLU A 252 24.24 -15.28 24.61
C GLU A 252 23.25 -14.20 24.12
N TYR A 253 21.97 -14.52 24.16
CA TYR A 253 20.87 -13.61 23.86
C TYR A 253 19.68 -13.96 24.73
N ASP A 254 18.71 -13.04 24.81
CA ASP A 254 17.46 -13.22 25.54
C ASP A 254 16.26 -13.16 24.60
N ILE A 255 15.17 -13.77 24.99
CA ILE A 255 13.84 -13.65 24.39
C ILE A 255 12.99 -12.81 25.34
N VAL A 256 12.91 -11.50 25.07
CA VAL A 256 12.22 -10.55 25.94
C VAL A 256 10.68 -10.59 25.79
N GLY A 257 10.16 -11.32 24.82
CA GLY A 257 8.74 -11.55 24.60
C GLY A 257 8.48 -12.59 23.51
N PRO A 258 7.40 -13.39 23.63
CA PRO A 258 7.06 -14.44 22.65
C PRO A 258 6.35 -13.82 21.44
N TRP A 259 7.04 -13.01 20.67
CA TRP A 259 6.48 -12.23 19.57
C TRP A 259 6.62 -12.90 18.19
N TYR A 260 6.57 -12.15 17.11
CA TYR A 260 6.32 -12.62 15.75
C TYR A 260 7.62 -12.94 15.00
N LYS A 261 7.48 -13.60 13.84
CA LYS A 261 8.56 -13.84 12.89
C LYS A 261 8.13 -13.34 11.52
N CYS A 262 8.47 -12.09 11.20
CA CYS A 262 8.06 -11.42 9.96
C CYS A 262 9.15 -10.50 9.38
N ASN A 263 10.41 -10.76 9.72
CA ASN A 263 11.56 -10.02 9.21
C ASN A 263 11.78 -10.24 7.70
N MET A 264 12.36 -9.24 7.02
CA MET A 264 12.84 -9.38 5.64
C MET A 264 14.16 -10.17 5.59
N THR A 265 14.40 -10.89 4.51
CA THR A 265 15.65 -11.60 4.23
C THR A 265 16.57 -10.81 3.31
N ASP A 266 17.88 -11.09 3.33
CA ASP A 266 18.83 -10.44 2.41
C ASP A 266 18.62 -10.84 0.95
N ILE A 267 17.99 -11.99 0.67
CA ILE A 267 17.58 -12.34 -0.69
C ILE A 267 16.53 -11.37 -1.22
N MET A 268 15.52 -11.05 -0.40
CA MET A 268 14.49 -10.05 -0.74
C MET A 268 15.10 -8.65 -0.86
N ALA A 269 15.96 -8.29 0.09
CA ALA A 269 16.64 -7.00 0.10
C ALA A 269 17.58 -6.82 -1.10
N ALA A 270 18.21 -7.88 -1.60
CA ALA A 270 19.03 -7.85 -2.81
C ALA A 270 18.25 -7.35 -4.04
N ILE A 271 17.03 -7.87 -4.24
CA ILE A 271 16.13 -7.34 -5.28
C ILE A 271 15.86 -5.86 -5.04
N GLY A 272 15.46 -5.50 -3.82
CA GLY A 272 15.12 -4.12 -3.45
C GLY A 272 16.25 -3.12 -3.68
N LEU A 273 17.49 -3.48 -3.39
CA LEU A 273 18.66 -2.60 -3.60
C LEU A 273 18.86 -2.23 -5.07
N VAL A 274 18.59 -3.16 -5.97
CA VAL A 274 18.66 -2.88 -7.41
C VAL A 274 17.44 -2.08 -7.86
N GLN A 275 16.25 -2.46 -7.40
CA GLN A 275 15.02 -1.71 -7.68
C GLN A 275 15.16 -0.23 -7.24
N MET A 276 15.76 0.07 -6.09
CA MET A 276 16.00 1.45 -5.63
C MET A 276 16.78 2.28 -6.66
N LYS A 277 17.79 1.70 -7.29
CA LYS A 277 18.61 2.39 -8.32
C LYS A 277 17.82 2.70 -9.58
N ARG A 278 16.88 1.81 -9.94
CA ARG A 278 16.05 1.92 -11.16
C ARG A 278 14.76 2.71 -10.93
N TYR A 279 14.34 2.87 -9.69
CA TYR A 279 13.00 3.31 -9.32
C TYR A 279 12.58 4.66 -9.92
N PRO A 280 13.43 5.70 -9.95
CA PRO A 280 13.06 6.98 -10.61
C PRO A 280 12.66 6.82 -12.08
N ALA A 281 13.33 5.96 -12.84
CA ALA A 281 12.99 5.68 -14.23
C ALA A 281 11.68 4.88 -14.35
N LEU A 282 11.44 3.93 -13.43
CA LEU A 282 10.19 3.17 -13.39
C LEU A 282 8.98 4.08 -13.10
N LEU A 283 9.11 5.03 -12.18
CA LEU A 283 8.07 6.03 -11.89
C LEU A 283 7.82 6.95 -13.09
N ALA A 284 8.87 7.40 -13.77
CA ALA A 284 8.75 8.24 -14.96
C ALA A 284 8.00 7.54 -16.10
N ARG A 285 8.29 6.25 -16.37
CA ARG A 285 7.57 5.48 -17.38
C ARG A 285 6.08 5.29 -17.04
N ARG A 286 5.74 5.03 -15.78
CA ARG A 286 4.35 4.94 -15.35
C ARG A 286 3.60 6.25 -15.56
N ARG A 287 4.22 7.37 -15.23
CA ARG A 287 3.66 8.70 -15.47
C ARG A 287 3.37 8.94 -16.95
N GLU A 288 4.30 8.64 -17.83
CA GLU A 288 4.13 8.76 -19.28
C GLU A 288 2.91 7.95 -19.78
N ILE A 289 2.75 6.70 -19.32
CA ILE A 289 1.60 5.87 -19.70
C ILE A 289 0.29 6.48 -19.16
N ILE A 290 0.26 6.96 -17.93
CA ILE A 290 -0.91 7.61 -17.31
C ILE A 290 -1.32 8.84 -18.13
N GLU A 291 -0.37 9.70 -18.51
CA GLU A 291 -0.64 10.90 -19.29
C GLU A 291 -1.22 10.56 -20.68
N ARG A 292 -0.76 9.47 -21.32
CA ARG A 292 -1.33 8.97 -22.58
C ARG A 292 -2.76 8.44 -22.39
N TYR A 293 -3.02 7.67 -21.35
CA TYR A 293 -4.36 7.18 -21.01
C TYR A 293 -5.32 8.33 -20.70
N ASP A 294 -4.88 9.31 -19.91
CA ASP A 294 -5.67 10.50 -19.57
C ASP A 294 -6.07 11.29 -20.82
N ALA A 295 -5.13 11.50 -21.74
CA ALA A 295 -5.38 12.19 -23.01
C ALA A 295 -6.41 11.45 -23.88
N ALA A 296 -6.44 10.11 -23.81
CA ALA A 296 -7.36 9.29 -24.60
C ALA A 296 -8.75 9.17 -23.95
N PHE A 297 -8.84 9.01 -22.62
CA PHE A 297 -10.07 8.57 -21.97
C PHE A 297 -10.87 9.71 -21.32
N LYS A 298 -10.23 10.74 -20.78
CA LYS A 298 -10.94 11.90 -20.20
C LYS A 298 -11.89 12.59 -21.21
N PRO A 299 -11.52 12.80 -22.49
CA PRO A 299 -12.44 13.36 -23.49
C PRO A 299 -13.66 12.49 -23.80
N LEU A 300 -13.61 11.19 -23.47
CA LEU A 300 -14.73 10.25 -23.63
C LEU A 300 -15.67 10.25 -22.41
N GLY A 301 -15.43 11.08 -21.40
CA GLY A 301 -16.19 11.13 -20.16
C GLY A 301 -15.88 9.99 -19.19
N VAL A 302 -14.76 9.25 -19.41
CA VAL A 302 -14.29 8.27 -18.45
C VAL A 302 -13.70 9.00 -17.25
N GLN A 303 -14.15 8.64 -16.05
CA GLN A 303 -13.59 9.13 -14.80
C GLN A 303 -12.37 8.33 -14.42
N VAL A 304 -11.30 9.00 -13.99
CA VAL A 304 -10.03 8.38 -13.60
C VAL A 304 -9.53 9.02 -12.30
N LEU A 305 -8.57 8.38 -11.63
CA LEU A 305 -7.91 8.99 -10.49
C LEU A 305 -7.10 10.23 -10.95
N ASN A 306 -7.11 11.28 -10.15
CA ASN A 306 -6.25 12.43 -10.38
C ASN A 306 -4.84 12.13 -9.86
N HIS A 307 -3.97 11.58 -10.72
CA HIS A 307 -2.63 11.17 -10.31
C HIS A 307 -1.69 12.34 -10.01
N TYR A 308 -1.91 13.48 -10.63
CA TYR A 308 -1.01 14.64 -10.52
C TYR A 308 -1.82 15.92 -10.37
N THR A 309 -1.62 16.60 -9.24
CA THR A 309 -2.25 17.89 -8.91
C THR A 309 -1.20 18.83 -8.32
N ASP A 310 -1.59 20.04 -7.96
CA ASP A 310 -0.70 20.98 -7.25
C ASP A 310 -0.34 20.48 -5.84
N ASP A 311 -1.23 19.70 -5.20
CA ASP A 311 -1.03 19.19 -3.84
C ASP A 311 -0.29 17.85 -3.80
N HIS A 312 -0.42 16.99 -4.83
CA HIS A 312 0.18 15.67 -4.79
C HIS A 312 0.74 15.16 -6.12
N ILE A 313 1.72 14.28 -5.99
CA ILE A 313 2.27 13.46 -7.07
C ILE A 313 2.02 12.00 -6.69
N SER A 314 1.29 11.27 -7.52
CA SER A 314 1.04 9.84 -7.35
C SER A 314 2.26 9.00 -7.74
N SER A 315 2.39 7.82 -7.13
CA SER A 315 3.32 6.78 -7.60
C SER A 315 2.88 6.11 -8.91
N GLY A 316 1.63 6.34 -9.35
CA GLY A 316 1.09 5.74 -10.57
C GLY A 316 0.97 4.22 -10.48
N HIS A 317 0.47 3.68 -9.35
CA HIS A 317 0.40 2.23 -9.19
C HIS A 317 -0.72 1.57 -10.01
N LEU A 318 -1.94 2.10 -9.96
CA LEU A 318 -3.10 1.59 -10.70
C LEU A 318 -3.70 2.67 -11.58
N TYR A 319 -4.12 2.31 -12.79
CA TYR A 319 -4.95 3.16 -13.62
C TYR A 319 -6.40 2.71 -13.54
N ILE A 320 -7.09 3.25 -12.55
CA ILE A 320 -8.49 2.95 -12.24
C ILE A 320 -9.38 3.83 -13.10
N THR A 321 -10.28 3.21 -13.88
CA THR A 321 -11.26 3.90 -14.70
C THR A 321 -12.67 3.63 -14.21
N ARG A 322 -13.55 4.62 -14.36
CA ARG A 322 -15.00 4.45 -14.20
C ARG A 322 -15.70 4.96 -15.46
N VAL A 323 -16.64 4.16 -15.93
CA VAL A 323 -17.46 4.54 -17.09
C VAL A 323 -18.87 4.90 -16.60
N PRO A 324 -19.19 6.21 -16.42
CA PRO A 324 -20.46 6.63 -15.86
C PRO A 324 -21.65 6.07 -16.65
N GLY A 325 -22.67 5.54 -15.94
CA GLY A 325 -23.86 4.94 -16.52
C GLY A 325 -23.71 3.47 -16.94
N MET A 326 -22.51 2.90 -16.87
CA MET A 326 -22.29 1.46 -17.09
C MET A 326 -22.85 0.66 -15.90
N THR A 327 -23.63 -0.37 -16.18
CA THR A 327 -24.13 -1.30 -15.15
C THR A 327 -23.05 -2.32 -14.78
N LEU A 328 -23.27 -3.08 -13.70
CA LEU A 328 -22.37 -4.15 -13.27
C LEU A 328 -22.21 -5.23 -14.35
N GLU A 329 -23.30 -5.58 -15.02
CA GLU A 329 -23.31 -6.58 -16.11
C GLU A 329 -22.49 -6.07 -17.30
N GLN A 330 -22.72 -4.82 -17.73
CA GLN A 330 -21.97 -4.20 -18.83
C GLN A 330 -20.47 -4.08 -18.49
N ARG A 331 -20.12 -3.75 -17.24
CA ARG A 331 -18.74 -3.73 -16.77
C ARG A 331 -18.10 -5.12 -16.86
N ASN A 332 -18.80 -6.16 -16.41
CA ASN A 332 -18.30 -7.53 -16.48
C ASN A 332 -18.10 -7.98 -17.93
N GLU A 333 -19.05 -7.64 -18.82
CA GLU A 333 -18.91 -7.89 -20.25
C GLU A 333 -17.72 -7.15 -20.87
N ALA A 334 -17.49 -5.89 -20.47
CA ALA A 334 -16.33 -5.12 -20.91
C ALA A 334 -15.00 -5.80 -20.53
N ILE A 335 -14.90 -6.34 -19.31
CA ILE A 335 -13.72 -7.10 -18.86
C ILE A 335 -13.52 -8.37 -19.72
N ILE A 336 -14.60 -9.08 -20.04
CA ILE A 336 -14.55 -10.28 -20.92
C ILE A 336 -14.04 -9.88 -22.30
N ARG A 337 -14.58 -8.82 -22.91
CA ARG A 337 -14.16 -8.33 -24.22
C ARG A 337 -12.69 -7.90 -24.26
N MET A 338 -12.21 -7.24 -23.17
CA MET A 338 -10.77 -6.91 -23.06
C MET A 338 -9.93 -8.19 -23.04
N ALA A 339 -10.35 -9.22 -22.28
CA ALA A 339 -9.65 -10.50 -22.20
C ALA A 339 -9.67 -11.27 -23.53
N GLU A 340 -10.78 -11.23 -24.29
CA GLU A 340 -10.88 -11.79 -25.64
C GLU A 340 -9.89 -11.14 -26.61
N ASN A 341 -9.64 -9.84 -26.44
CA ASN A 341 -8.62 -9.09 -27.18
C ASN A 341 -7.20 -9.24 -26.59
N GLY A 342 -7.01 -10.16 -25.63
CA GLY A 342 -5.71 -10.46 -25.04
C GLY A 342 -5.22 -9.42 -24.04
N ILE A 343 -6.08 -8.56 -23.48
CA ILE A 343 -5.75 -7.53 -22.51
C ILE A 343 -6.32 -7.94 -21.16
N SER A 344 -5.43 -8.18 -20.19
CA SER A 344 -5.83 -8.50 -18.81
C SER A 344 -6.22 -7.21 -18.08
N THR A 345 -7.44 -7.15 -17.56
CA THR A 345 -7.95 -6.05 -16.71
C THR A 345 -8.29 -6.60 -15.32
N ASN A 346 -8.55 -5.72 -14.37
CA ASN A 346 -8.91 -6.11 -13.01
C ASN A 346 -9.95 -5.13 -12.42
N VAL A 347 -10.34 -5.38 -11.17
CA VAL A 347 -11.21 -4.50 -10.37
C VAL A 347 -10.54 -4.21 -9.03
N HIS A 348 -10.29 -2.95 -8.73
CA HIS A 348 -9.69 -2.48 -7.47
C HIS A 348 -10.59 -1.43 -6.80
N TYR A 349 -11.49 -1.86 -5.88
CA TYR A 349 -11.68 -3.23 -5.36
C TYR A 349 -13.16 -3.58 -5.29
N LYS A 350 -13.48 -4.87 -5.08
CA LYS A 350 -14.78 -5.23 -4.52
C LYS A 350 -14.79 -4.81 -3.05
N PRO A 351 -15.74 -3.96 -2.60
CA PRO A 351 -15.79 -3.46 -1.22
C PRO A 351 -15.77 -4.58 -0.18
N LEU A 352 -15.05 -4.38 0.93
CA LEU A 352 -14.88 -5.41 1.96
C LEU A 352 -16.21 -5.90 2.55
N PRO A 353 -17.24 -5.04 2.79
CA PRO A 353 -18.55 -5.50 3.27
C PRO A 353 -19.25 -6.50 2.32
N MET A 354 -18.81 -6.60 1.05
CA MET A 354 -19.31 -7.61 0.10
C MET A 354 -18.59 -8.97 0.22
N MET A 355 -17.48 -9.03 0.93
CA MET A 355 -16.67 -10.25 1.07
C MET A 355 -17.20 -11.13 2.21
N THR A 356 -17.10 -12.45 2.05
CA THR A 356 -17.68 -13.44 3.00
C THR A 356 -17.22 -13.22 4.44
N ALA A 357 -15.92 -13.00 4.64
CA ALA A 357 -15.37 -12.81 5.99
C ALA A 357 -15.99 -11.60 6.71
N TYR A 358 -16.13 -10.48 6.01
CA TYR A 358 -16.67 -9.25 6.62
C TYR A 358 -18.18 -9.29 6.80
N LYS A 359 -18.92 -9.98 5.91
CA LYS A 359 -20.35 -10.28 6.12
C LYS A 359 -20.57 -11.13 7.38
N GLN A 360 -19.68 -12.10 7.63
CA GLN A 360 -19.74 -12.91 8.86
C GLN A 360 -19.47 -12.10 10.13
N LEU A 361 -18.75 -10.97 10.02
CA LEU A 361 -18.55 -10.01 11.10
C LEU A 361 -19.73 -9.02 11.25
N GLY A 362 -20.78 -9.14 10.43
CA GLY A 362 -22.01 -8.34 10.53
C GLY A 362 -22.03 -7.08 9.66
N PHE A 363 -21.07 -6.90 8.75
CA PHE A 363 -21.07 -5.75 7.82
C PHE A 363 -21.98 -6.02 6.62
N ASP A 364 -22.74 -5.00 6.20
CA ASP A 364 -23.59 -5.03 5.01
C ASP A 364 -23.18 -3.91 4.05
N ILE A 365 -23.10 -4.23 2.76
CA ILE A 365 -22.78 -3.25 1.71
C ILE A 365 -23.83 -2.14 1.59
N ALA A 366 -25.05 -2.38 2.03
CA ALA A 366 -26.12 -1.37 2.05
C ALA A 366 -25.75 -0.13 2.89
N ASP A 367 -24.87 -0.28 3.89
CA ASP A 367 -24.36 0.79 4.73
C ASP A 367 -23.26 1.64 4.05
N TYR A 368 -22.77 1.19 2.86
CA TYR A 368 -21.65 1.80 2.13
C TYR A 368 -22.01 2.05 0.66
N PRO A 369 -23.06 2.87 0.39
CA PRO A 369 -23.60 3.05 -0.95
C PRO A 369 -22.62 3.66 -1.95
N ASN A 370 -21.70 4.55 -1.52
CA ASN A 370 -20.71 5.16 -2.40
C ASN A 370 -19.62 4.15 -2.82
N ALA A 371 -19.17 3.31 -1.91
CA ALA A 371 -18.23 2.22 -2.21
C ALA A 371 -18.85 1.23 -3.22
N TYR A 372 -20.14 0.88 -3.05
CA TYR A 372 -20.84 0.06 -4.01
C TYR A 372 -21.00 0.73 -5.38
N ALA A 373 -21.42 2.00 -5.40
CA ALA A 373 -21.61 2.76 -6.64
C ALA A 373 -20.28 2.94 -7.41
N TYR A 374 -19.16 3.05 -6.68
CA TYR A 374 -17.84 3.07 -7.31
C TYR A 374 -17.48 1.73 -7.94
N PHE A 375 -17.67 0.64 -7.22
CA PHE A 375 -17.38 -0.73 -7.65
C PHE A 375 -18.14 -1.15 -8.92
N VAL A 376 -19.41 -0.72 -9.06
CA VAL A 376 -20.33 -1.18 -10.13
C VAL A 376 -19.75 -0.98 -11.53
N ASN A 377 -19.08 0.13 -11.78
CA ASN A 377 -18.60 0.53 -13.10
C ASN A 377 -17.09 0.80 -13.17
N GLU A 378 -16.33 0.28 -12.21
CA GLU A 378 -14.88 0.39 -12.16
C GLU A 378 -14.22 -0.72 -12.99
N ILE A 379 -13.22 -0.35 -13.80
CA ILE A 379 -12.31 -1.24 -14.52
C ILE A 379 -10.90 -0.70 -14.36
N THR A 380 -9.97 -1.51 -13.84
CA THR A 380 -8.56 -1.15 -13.79
C THR A 380 -7.83 -1.67 -15.02
N LEU A 381 -7.21 -0.77 -15.77
CA LEU A 381 -6.44 -1.08 -16.98
C LEU A 381 -4.99 -1.47 -16.64
N PRO A 382 -4.30 -2.24 -17.50
CA PRO A 382 -2.88 -2.55 -17.31
C PRO A 382 -2.04 -1.27 -17.22
N LEU A 383 -1.20 -1.21 -16.20
CA LEU A 383 -0.23 -0.14 -16.01
C LEU A 383 1.05 -0.71 -15.41
N HIS A 384 2.07 -0.91 -16.24
CA HIS A 384 3.39 -1.38 -15.82
C HIS A 384 4.49 -0.93 -16.80
N THR A 385 5.72 -0.90 -16.35
CA THR A 385 6.87 -0.35 -17.09
C THR A 385 7.30 -1.18 -18.28
N ARG A 386 6.84 -2.45 -18.37
CA ARG A 386 7.13 -3.36 -19.49
C ARG A 386 6.18 -3.17 -20.69
N LEU A 387 5.15 -2.33 -20.57
CA LEU A 387 4.30 -2.00 -21.72
C LEU A 387 5.10 -1.24 -22.76
N THR A 388 5.07 -1.74 -24.00
CA THR A 388 5.56 -0.97 -25.16
C THR A 388 4.57 0.13 -25.54
N ASP A 389 5.02 1.09 -26.35
CA ASP A 389 4.14 2.16 -26.81
C ASP A 389 3.00 1.62 -27.68
N GLU A 390 3.29 0.61 -28.52
CA GLU A 390 2.29 -0.06 -29.35
C GLU A 390 1.27 -0.85 -28.50
N GLU A 391 1.67 -1.39 -27.35
CA GLU A 391 0.74 -2.05 -26.43
C GLU A 391 -0.13 -1.02 -25.71
N VAL A 392 0.41 0.11 -25.32
CA VAL A 392 -0.36 1.24 -24.75
C VAL A 392 -1.39 1.74 -25.76
N ASP A 393 -1.01 1.96 -27.02
CA ASP A 393 -1.93 2.40 -28.09
C ASP A 393 -3.02 1.36 -28.33
N TYR A 394 -2.66 0.08 -28.32
CA TYR A 394 -3.63 -1.01 -28.49
C TYR A 394 -4.65 -1.07 -27.34
N ILE A 395 -4.21 -0.91 -26.08
CA ILE A 395 -5.11 -0.82 -24.94
C ILE A 395 -6.05 0.37 -25.09
N ILE A 396 -5.54 1.53 -25.49
CA ILE A 396 -6.32 2.74 -25.73
C ILE A 396 -7.41 2.48 -26.79
N GLU A 397 -7.04 1.88 -27.92
CA GLU A 397 -7.95 1.56 -29.00
C GLU A 397 -9.08 0.64 -28.52
N GLN A 398 -8.74 -0.50 -27.91
CA GLN A 398 -9.71 -1.50 -27.50
C GLN A 398 -10.67 -0.98 -26.42
N PHE A 399 -10.15 -0.29 -25.42
CA PHE A 399 -10.98 0.28 -24.36
C PHE A 399 -11.87 1.42 -24.88
N THR A 400 -11.37 2.25 -25.80
CA THR A 400 -12.17 3.29 -26.48
C THR A 400 -13.37 2.69 -27.23
N GLN A 401 -13.17 1.58 -27.94
CA GLN A 401 -14.26 0.88 -28.64
C GLN A 401 -15.34 0.39 -27.66
N ILE A 402 -14.93 -0.15 -26.50
CA ILE A 402 -15.85 -0.60 -25.44
C ILE A 402 -16.66 0.58 -24.90
N VAL A 403 -16.01 1.69 -24.59
CA VAL A 403 -16.66 2.89 -24.03
C VAL A 403 -17.67 3.49 -25.01
N ARG A 404 -17.38 3.47 -26.32
CA ARG A 404 -18.28 4.03 -27.36
C ARG A 404 -19.47 3.13 -27.69
N ASN A 405 -19.33 1.81 -27.53
CA ASN A 405 -20.34 0.81 -27.92
C ASN A 405 -21.16 0.27 -26.72
N ARG A 406 -21.19 0.99 -25.61
CA ARG A 406 -21.94 0.66 -24.38
C ARG A 406 -23.44 0.91 -24.50
#